data_1998c326e18c2a97df99828f6ca55ab1
#
_entry.id   1998c326e18c2a97df99828f6ca55ab1
#
_cell.length_a   1.000
_cell.length_b   1.000
_cell.length_c   1.000
_cell.angle_alpha   90.00
_cell.angle_beta   90.00
_cell.angle_gamma   90.00
#
_symmetry.space_group_name_H-M   'P 1'
#
loop_
_entity.id
_entity.type
_entity.pdbx_description
1 polymer ?
#
loop_
_entity_poly.entity_id
_entity_poly.type
_entity_poly.pdbx_seq_one_letter_code
_entity_poly.pdbx_strand_id
1 'polypeptide(L)'
;MQEQDRGLDKQGFILNAYSPTHIQPEFQVVVDAVVAELLSQLPDHIDGIYLYGSIARGNAVAGHSDLDISIVLKTPISRAQRAIFQMISAAIAKAYPQVSKLDIDPGYLNDILTPQERYHWQFWLKHCCCCIWGNDLSVQFKPYKPSLEIALALNGDLPSFLEKMAPSFADMSDENIAKVLGKKLVRAAYYFVAEKDGSWYTDLSQCIRVAKEYYPNQRDDLELAYQFAQGNLTSISNAFALYRRLSQAIMPCQ
;
A
#
# COMPACT_ATOMS: atom_id res chain seq x y z
N MET A 1 22.49 6.38 23.21
CA MET A 1 21.15 6.29 22.61
C MET A 1 21.36 5.96 21.14
N GLN A 2 21.00 4.77 20.68
CA GLN A 2 20.96 4.50 19.25
C GLN A 2 19.95 5.48 18.63
N GLU A 3 20.39 6.22 17.63
CA GLU A 3 19.53 7.08 16.84
C GLU A 3 18.43 6.17 16.26
N GLN A 4 17.19 6.39 16.68
CA GLN A 4 16.07 5.55 16.29
C GLN A 4 15.90 5.73 14.77
N ASP A 5 16.01 4.67 13.99
CA ASP A 5 15.79 4.73 12.55
C ASP A 5 14.38 5.29 12.31
N ARG A 6 14.32 6.50 11.77
CA ARG A 6 13.07 7.23 11.53
C ARG A 6 12.55 7.03 10.11
N GLY A 7 13.17 6.13 9.33
CA GLY A 7 12.84 5.91 7.93
C GLY A 7 13.23 7.06 7.00
N LEU A 8 14.14 7.93 7.45
CA LEU A 8 14.63 9.09 6.72
C LEU A 8 16.16 9.05 6.61
N ASP A 9 16.68 9.60 5.52
CA ASP A 9 18.12 9.85 5.39
C ASP A 9 18.55 11.07 6.22
N LYS A 10 19.87 11.35 6.22
CA LYS A 10 20.46 12.49 6.96
C LYS A 10 19.97 13.87 6.51
N GLN A 11 19.39 13.96 5.31
CA GLN A 11 18.82 15.19 4.75
C GLN A 11 17.31 15.29 4.98
N GLY A 12 16.70 14.27 5.60
CA GLY A 12 15.27 14.18 5.90
C GLY A 12 14.42 13.66 4.74
N PHE A 13 15.02 13.07 3.70
CA PHE A 13 14.29 12.41 2.64
C PHE A 13 13.89 11.00 3.05
N ILE A 14 12.72 10.57 2.60
CA ILE A 14 12.18 9.23 2.86
C ILE A 14 13.08 8.17 2.23
N LEU A 15 13.48 7.19 3.04
CA LEU A 15 14.22 6.02 2.55
C LEU A 15 13.26 5.03 1.87
N ASN A 16 13.68 4.49 0.73
CA ASN A 16 12.94 3.39 0.11
C ASN A 16 13.36 2.06 0.76
N ALA A 17 12.43 1.42 1.48
CA ALA A 17 12.64 0.15 2.16
C ALA A 17 12.44 -1.07 1.24
N TYR A 18 12.08 -0.86 -0.02
CA TYR A 18 11.75 -1.92 -0.99
C TYR A 18 12.91 -2.14 -1.96
N SER A 19 13.27 -3.40 -2.18
CA SER A 19 14.34 -3.75 -3.11
C SER A 19 14.10 -5.12 -3.74
N PRO A 20 14.41 -5.32 -5.04
CA PRO A 20 14.41 -6.65 -5.64
C PRO A 20 15.38 -7.62 -4.93
N THR A 21 16.45 -7.09 -4.32
CA THR A 21 17.43 -7.90 -3.59
C THR A 21 16.93 -8.40 -2.23
N HIS A 22 15.80 -7.88 -1.74
CA HIS A 22 15.17 -8.33 -0.49
C HIS A 22 14.21 -9.51 -0.72
N ILE A 23 13.84 -9.83 -1.97
CA ILE A 23 12.92 -10.93 -2.26
C ILE A 23 13.51 -12.23 -1.74
N GLN A 24 12.78 -12.87 -0.83
CA GLN A 24 13.19 -14.18 -0.28
C GLN A 24 13.10 -15.25 -1.38
N PRO A 25 14.04 -16.21 -1.45
CA PRO A 25 14.13 -17.19 -2.54
C PRO A 25 12.83 -17.95 -2.81
N GLU A 26 12.05 -18.25 -1.77
CA GLU A 26 10.77 -18.94 -1.87
C GLU A 26 9.68 -18.14 -2.60
N PHE A 27 9.78 -16.80 -2.61
CA PHE A 27 8.86 -15.91 -3.31
C PHE A 27 9.35 -15.52 -4.71
N GLN A 28 10.65 -15.67 -5.01
CA GLN A 28 11.18 -15.29 -6.32
C GLN A 28 10.47 -16.03 -7.46
N VAL A 29 10.19 -17.32 -7.28
CA VAL A 29 9.52 -18.16 -8.29
C VAL A 29 8.13 -17.60 -8.65
N VAL A 30 7.34 -17.17 -7.66
CA VAL A 30 6.02 -16.62 -7.93
C VAL A 30 6.11 -15.22 -8.53
N VAL A 31 7.07 -14.40 -8.13
CA VAL A 31 7.32 -13.08 -8.73
C VAL A 31 7.65 -13.23 -10.21
N ASP A 32 8.56 -14.15 -10.56
CA ASP A 32 8.96 -14.41 -11.95
C ASP A 32 7.77 -14.94 -12.78
N ALA A 33 6.95 -15.82 -12.20
CA ALA A 33 5.77 -16.36 -12.87
C ALA A 33 4.72 -15.26 -13.17
N VAL A 34 4.48 -14.35 -12.23
CA VAL A 34 3.57 -13.22 -12.43
C VAL A 34 4.07 -12.28 -13.53
N VAL A 35 5.36 -11.94 -13.52
CA VAL A 35 5.96 -11.12 -14.57
C VAL A 35 5.80 -11.79 -15.93
N ALA A 36 6.13 -13.07 -16.05
CA ALA A 36 6.01 -13.82 -17.30
C ALA A 36 4.56 -13.86 -17.82
N GLU A 37 3.59 -14.12 -16.93
CA GLU A 37 2.18 -14.19 -17.29
C GLU A 37 1.64 -12.82 -17.74
N LEU A 38 1.96 -11.74 -17.02
CA LEU A 38 1.58 -10.38 -17.39
C LEU A 38 2.10 -9.99 -18.77
N LEU A 39 3.36 -10.29 -19.07
CA LEU A 39 3.97 -10.01 -20.36
C LEU A 39 3.37 -10.86 -21.49
N SER A 40 2.99 -12.09 -21.20
CA SER A 40 2.33 -12.98 -22.16
C SER A 40 0.93 -12.51 -22.54
N GLN A 41 0.15 -12.06 -21.54
CA GLN A 41 -1.25 -11.68 -21.71
C GLN A 41 -1.43 -10.23 -22.20
N LEU A 42 -0.47 -9.35 -21.92
CA LEU A 42 -0.50 -7.94 -22.26
C LEU A 42 0.78 -7.51 -22.98
N PRO A 43 1.11 -8.17 -24.10
CA PRO A 43 2.31 -7.82 -24.88
C PRO A 43 2.24 -6.36 -25.30
N ASP A 44 3.37 -5.65 -25.20
CA ASP A 44 3.54 -4.24 -25.57
C ASP A 44 2.73 -3.20 -24.78
N HIS A 45 1.82 -3.62 -23.88
CA HIS A 45 1.01 -2.69 -23.07
C HIS A 45 1.72 -2.22 -21.79
N ILE A 46 2.67 -2.99 -21.27
CA ILE A 46 3.33 -2.71 -20.00
C ILE A 46 4.58 -1.87 -20.23
N ASP A 47 4.73 -0.77 -19.48
CA ASP A 47 5.94 0.05 -19.42
C ASP A 47 6.89 -0.42 -18.31
N GLY A 48 6.35 -0.66 -17.12
CA GLY A 48 7.10 -1.16 -15.98
C GLY A 48 6.25 -1.93 -14.99
N ILE A 49 6.88 -2.86 -14.26
CA ILE A 49 6.27 -3.64 -13.17
C ILE A 49 7.05 -3.37 -11.89
N TYR A 50 6.33 -3.05 -10.82
CA TYR A 50 6.88 -2.67 -9.54
C TYR A 50 6.32 -3.54 -8.44
N LEU A 51 7.19 -4.01 -7.55
CA LEU A 51 6.84 -4.82 -6.40
C LEU A 51 6.82 -3.96 -5.14
N TYR A 52 5.83 -4.16 -4.28
CA TYR A 52 5.75 -3.53 -2.96
C TYR A 52 5.32 -4.54 -1.88
N GLY A 53 4.96 -4.07 -0.69
CA GLY A 53 4.50 -4.95 0.38
C GLY A 53 5.62 -5.72 1.08
N SER A 54 5.27 -6.83 1.73
CA SER A 54 6.17 -7.60 2.57
C SER A 54 7.24 -8.35 1.78
N ILE A 55 6.91 -8.82 0.57
CA ILE A 55 7.85 -9.55 -0.29
C ILE A 55 8.99 -8.63 -0.72
N ALA A 56 8.68 -7.39 -1.15
CA ALA A 56 9.70 -6.42 -1.55
C ALA A 56 10.56 -5.91 -0.39
N ARG A 57 10.12 -6.10 0.86
CA ARG A 57 10.88 -5.76 2.07
C ARG A 57 11.64 -6.94 2.68
N GLY A 58 11.44 -8.16 2.18
CA GLY A 58 12.10 -9.36 2.68
C GLY A 58 11.57 -9.88 4.02
N ASN A 59 10.34 -9.54 4.37
CA ASN A 59 9.68 -9.98 5.60
C ASN A 59 8.33 -10.67 5.36
N ALA A 60 8.16 -11.26 4.19
CA ALA A 60 6.98 -12.03 3.85
C ALA A 60 6.93 -13.36 4.61
N VAL A 61 5.72 -13.83 4.88
CA VAL A 61 5.46 -15.11 5.56
C VAL A 61 4.66 -15.99 4.62
N ALA A 62 5.20 -17.16 4.28
CA ALA A 62 4.58 -18.11 3.36
C ALA A 62 3.16 -18.50 3.82
N GLY A 63 2.23 -18.52 2.86
CA GLY A 63 0.81 -18.80 3.09
C GLY A 63 0.00 -17.67 3.75
N HIS A 64 0.65 -16.57 4.14
CA HIS A 64 -0.01 -15.44 4.80
C HIS A 64 0.17 -14.11 4.08
N SER A 65 1.33 -13.90 3.47
CA SER A 65 1.64 -12.63 2.78
C SER A 65 1.02 -12.59 1.39
N ASP A 66 0.54 -11.40 1.04
CA ASP A 66 0.07 -11.08 -0.31
C ASP A 66 1.28 -10.80 -1.23
N LEU A 67 1.09 -10.98 -2.52
CA LEU A 67 1.99 -10.46 -3.55
C LEU A 67 1.38 -9.19 -4.12
N ASP A 68 2.03 -8.06 -3.87
CA ASP A 68 1.53 -6.72 -4.18
C ASP A 68 2.32 -6.12 -5.35
N ILE A 69 1.64 -5.82 -6.47
CA ILE A 69 2.27 -5.30 -7.69
C ILE A 69 1.56 -4.05 -8.18
N SER A 70 2.33 -3.01 -8.48
CA SER A 70 1.90 -1.88 -9.29
C SER A 70 2.41 -2.03 -10.72
N ILE A 71 1.54 -1.80 -11.70
CA ILE A 71 1.87 -1.89 -13.12
C ILE A 71 1.69 -0.53 -13.77
N VAL A 72 2.72 -0.07 -14.49
CA VAL A 72 2.61 1.10 -15.36
C VAL A 72 2.27 0.63 -16.76
N LEU A 73 1.13 1.07 -17.26
CA LEU A 73 0.63 0.77 -18.60
C LEU A 73 0.92 1.94 -19.55
N LYS A 74 1.39 1.64 -20.76
CA LYS A 74 1.67 2.63 -21.81
C LYS A 74 0.41 3.33 -22.29
N THR A 75 -0.71 2.59 -22.34
CA THR A 75 -2.01 3.07 -22.83
C THR A 75 -3.13 2.54 -21.94
N PRO A 76 -4.27 3.24 -21.88
CA PRO A 76 -5.46 2.74 -21.19
C PRO A 76 -5.90 1.37 -21.72
N ILE A 77 -6.23 0.47 -20.82
CA ILE A 77 -6.71 -0.86 -21.15
C ILE A 77 -8.25 -0.91 -21.18
N SER A 78 -8.77 -1.74 -22.06
CA SER A 78 -10.19 -2.04 -22.14
C SER A 78 -10.71 -2.81 -20.92
N ARG A 79 -12.04 -2.90 -20.77
CA ARG A 79 -12.66 -3.72 -19.73
C ARG A 79 -12.25 -5.20 -19.83
N ALA A 80 -12.14 -5.73 -21.06
CA ALA A 80 -11.71 -7.09 -21.29
C ALA A 80 -10.27 -7.34 -20.83
N GLN A 81 -9.36 -6.44 -21.15
CA GLN A 81 -7.97 -6.51 -20.67
C GLN A 81 -7.87 -6.38 -19.14
N ARG A 82 -8.72 -5.55 -18.52
CA ARG A 82 -8.80 -5.47 -17.06
C ARG A 82 -9.22 -6.78 -16.40
N ALA A 83 -10.08 -7.58 -17.05
CA ALA A 83 -10.45 -8.91 -16.58
C ALA A 83 -9.26 -9.89 -16.57
N ILE A 84 -8.23 -9.67 -17.39
CA ILE A 84 -7.00 -10.47 -17.41
C ILE A 84 -6.32 -10.43 -16.03
N PHE A 85 -6.27 -9.28 -15.36
CA PHE A 85 -5.68 -9.19 -14.02
C PHE A 85 -6.36 -10.09 -13.01
N GLN A 86 -7.70 -10.18 -13.04
CA GLN A 86 -8.46 -11.07 -12.17
C GLN A 86 -8.16 -12.55 -12.48
N MET A 87 -8.03 -12.89 -13.77
CA MET A 87 -7.68 -14.26 -14.20
C MET A 87 -6.27 -14.63 -13.73
N ILE A 88 -5.29 -13.73 -13.91
CA ILE A 88 -3.91 -13.94 -13.45
C ILE A 88 -3.90 -14.09 -11.93
N SER A 89 -4.55 -13.19 -11.19
CA SER A 89 -4.60 -13.24 -9.72
C SER A 89 -5.16 -14.58 -9.21
N ALA A 90 -6.25 -15.06 -9.81
CA ALA A 90 -6.85 -16.34 -9.45
C ALA A 90 -5.94 -17.54 -9.79
N ALA A 91 -5.30 -17.51 -10.96
CA ALA A 91 -4.39 -18.58 -11.38
C ALA A 91 -3.15 -18.65 -10.48
N ILE A 92 -2.54 -17.52 -10.15
CA ILE A 92 -1.36 -17.44 -9.29
C ILE A 92 -1.69 -17.89 -7.87
N ALA A 93 -2.77 -17.40 -7.26
CA ALA A 93 -3.18 -17.81 -5.90
C ALA A 93 -3.42 -19.33 -5.81
N LYS A 94 -3.90 -19.95 -6.90
CA LYS A 94 -4.12 -21.40 -6.96
C LYS A 94 -2.80 -22.17 -7.15
N ALA A 95 -1.88 -21.67 -7.96
CA ALA A 95 -0.65 -22.37 -8.33
C ALA A 95 0.46 -22.19 -7.30
N TYR A 96 0.45 -21.12 -6.53
CA TYR A 96 1.54 -20.72 -5.62
C TYR A 96 1.01 -20.48 -4.19
N PRO A 97 0.88 -21.54 -3.37
CA PRO A 97 0.30 -21.46 -2.03
C PRO A 97 1.15 -20.67 -1.02
N GLN A 98 2.38 -20.30 -1.38
CA GLN A 98 3.23 -19.42 -0.56
C GLN A 98 2.71 -17.98 -0.51
N VAL A 99 1.83 -17.55 -1.44
CA VAL A 99 1.15 -16.26 -1.39
C VAL A 99 -0.34 -16.45 -1.14
N SER A 100 -0.93 -15.59 -0.30
CA SER A 100 -2.37 -15.68 0.02
C SER A 100 -3.24 -15.14 -1.13
N LYS A 101 -2.74 -14.13 -1.84
CA LYS A 101 -3.36 -13.55 -3.05
C LYS A 101 -2.35 -12.73 -3.85
N LEU A 102 -2.73 -12.36 -5.06
CA LEU A 102 -2.03 -11.38 -5.89
C LEU A 102 -2.92 -10.14 -6.05
N ASP A 103 -2.42 -8.99 -5.61
CA ASP A 103 -3.02 -7.68 -5.84
C ASP A 103 -2.28 -6.95 -6.97
N ILE A 104 -3.01 -6.48 -7.97
CA ILE A 104 -2.47 -5.74 -9.12
C ILE A 104 -3.11 -4.37 -9.17
N ASP A 105 -2.29 -3.33 -9.05
CA ASP A 105 -2.69 -1.92 -9.09
C ASP A 105 -2.18 -1.27 -10.39
N PRO A 106 -3.04 -1.02 -11.40
CA PRO A 106 -2.64 -0.45 -12.68
C PRO A 106 -2.71 1.08 -12.67
N GLY A 107 -1.63 1.72 -13.13
CA GLY A 107 -1.59 3.15 -13.48
C GLY A 107 -1.22 3.35 -14.95
N TYR A 108 -1.51 4.55 -15.49
CA TYR A 108 -1.20 4.89 -16.87
C TYR A 108 -0.03 5.86 -16.95
N LEU A 109 0.94 5.56 -17.81
CA LEU A 109 2.18 6.33 -17.95
C LEU A 109 1.93 7.83 -18.10
N ASN A 110 1.02 8.20 -19.00
CA ASN A 110 0.73 9.61 -19.27
C ASN A 110 0.11 10.33 -18.07
N ASP A 111 -0.73 9.64 -17.28
CA ASP A 111 -1.35 10.20 -16.07
C ASP A 111 -0.29 10.32 -14.95
N ILE A 112 0.51 9.28 -14.74
CA ILE A 112 1.58 9.22 -13.73
C ILE A 112 2.58 10.38 -13.91
N LEU A 113 2.90 10.73 -15.15
CA LEU A 113 3.85 11.80 -15.45
C LEU A 113 3.28 13.21 -15.26
N THR A 114 1.98 13.35 -14.99
CA THR A 114 1.37 14.66 -14.74
C THR A 114 1.75 15.24 -13.38
N PRO A 115 1.76 16.58 -13.23
CA PRO A 115 2.00 17.21 -11.92
C PRO A 115 0.98 16.83 -10.84
N GLN A 116 -0.24 16.43 -11.22
CA GLN A 116 -1.33 16.01 -10.33
C GLN A 116 -0.97 14.71 -9.56
N GLU A 117 -0.22 13.81 -10.21
CA GLU A 117 0.21 12.54 -9.62
C GLU A 117 1.52 12.64 -8.82
N ARG A 118 2.04 13.86 -8.62
CA ARG A 118 3.31 14.10 -7.94
C ARG A 118 3.38 13.46 -6.55
N TYR A 119 2.37 13.66 -5.74
CA TYR A 119 2.33 13.18 -4.35
C TYR A 119 1.64 11.81 -4.20
N HIS A 120 1.12 11.25 -5.27
CA HIS A 120 0.51 9.93 -5.32
C HIS A 120 1.40 8.95 -6.10
N TRP A 121 1.22 8.76 -7.41
CA TRP A 121 1.98 7.78 -8.18
C TRP A 121 3.49 8.03 -8.25
N GLN A 122 3.93 9.28 -8.44
CA GLN A 122 5.37 9.57 -8.51
C GLN A 122 6.05 9.34 -7.16
N PHE A 123 5.41 9.77 -6.06
CA PHE A 123 5.84 9.45 -4.71
C PHE A 123 5.86 7.94 -4.47
N TRP A 124 4.78 7.24 -4.85
CA TRP A 124 4.62 5.80 -4.68
C TRP A 124 5.74 5.03 -5.37
N LEU A 125 5.96 5.27 -6.67
CA LEU A 125 7.03 4.63 -7.43
C LEU A 125 8.42 4.94 -6.88
N LYS A 126 8.63 6.14 -6.31
CA LYS A 126 9.93 6.55 -5.76
C LYS A 126 10.26 5.91 -4.43
N HIS A 127 9.27 5.76 -3.52
CA HIS A 127 9.53 5.45 -2.11
C HIS A 127 8.79 4.22 -1.57
N CYS A 128 7.77 3.72 -2.28
CA CYS A 128 6.88 2.68 -1.76
C CYS A 128 6.91 1.35 -2.53
N CYS A 129 7.75 1.25 -3.55
CA CYS A 129 7.94 0.03 -4.33
C CYS A 129 9.33 -0.03 -4.95
N CYS A 130 9.66 -1.13 -5.60
CA CYS A 130 10.87 -1.29 -6.42
C CYS A 130 10.52 -1.84 -7.80
N CYS A 131 11.18 -1.33 -8.84
CA CYS A 131 11.03 -1.84 -10.20
C CYS A 131 11.64 -3.25 -10.30
N ILE A 132 10.85 -4.20 -10.82
CA ILE A 132 11.27 -5.58 -11.03
C ILE A 132 11.33 -5.95 -12.52
N TRP A 133 10.71 -5.14 -13.39
CA TRP A 133 10.77 -5.32 -14.83
C TRP A 133 10.44 -4.02 -15.59
N GLY A 134 11.06 -3.82 -16.75
CA GLY A 134 10.78 -2.73 -17.68
C GLY A 134 11.43 -1.41 -17.31
N ASN A 135 10.75 -0.31 -17.60
CA ASN A 135 11.26 1.04 -17.39
C ASN A 135 11.09 1.46 -15.92
N ASP A 136 12.21 1.78 -15.26
CA ASP A 136 12.17 2.30 -13.89
C ASP A 136 11.95 3.82 -13.89
N LEU A 137 10.69 4.24 -13.80
CA LEU A 137 10.31 5.65 -13.71
C LEU A 137 10.80 6.31 -12.41
N SER A 138 11.08 5.54 -11.36
CA SER A 138 11.49 6.09 -10.07
C SER A 138 12.77 6.92 -10.16
N VAL A 139 13.65 6.62 -11.13
CA VAL A 139 14.92 7.34 -11.35
C VAL A 139 14.69 8.78 -11.83
N GLN A 140 13.55 9.07 -12.44
CA GLN A 140 13.21 10.41 -12.95
C GLN A 140 12.63 11.32 -11.86
N PHE A 141 12.13 10.75 -10.75
CA PHE A 141 11.48 11.51 -9.70
C PHE A 141 12.46 11.93 -8.63
N LYS A 142 12.29 13.18 -8.14
CA LYS A 142 13.08 13.69 -7.01
C LYS A 142 12.68 12.94 -5.73
N PRO A 143 13.60 12.81 -4.76
CA PRO A 143 13.25 12.27 -3.45
C PRO A 143 12.28 13.22 -2.72
N TYR A 144 11.43 12.65 -1.87
CA TYR A 144 10.42 13.35 -1.11
C TYR A 144 10.76 13.34 0.39
N LYS A 145 10.35 14.39 1.08
CA LYS A 145 10.27 14.41 2.55
C LYS A 145 8.84 14.14 2.98
N PRO A 146 8.62 13.66 4.22
CA PRO A 146 7.26 13.57 4.75
C PRO A 146 6.54 14.91 4.61
N SER A 147 5.31 14.91 4.12
CA SER A 147 4.50 16.12 3.98
C SER A 147 3.02 15.80 4.05
N LEU A 148 2.22 16.84 4.39
CA LEU A 148 0.76 16.72 4.43
C LEU A 148 0.18 16.43 3.04
N GLU A 149 0.79 16.95 1.97
CA GLU A 149 0.34 16.69 0.59
C GLU A 149 0.43 15.20 0.25
N ILE A 150 1.51 14.52 0.65
CA ILE A 150 1.65 13.06 0.47
C ILE A 150 0.58 12.34 1.30
N ALA A 151 0.41 12.74 2.55
CA ALA A 151 -0.59 12.13 3.43
C ALA A 151 -2.01 12.24 2.87
N LEU A 152 -2.37 13.42 2.33
CA LEU A 152 -3.66 13.67 1.68
C LEU A 152 -3.80 12.92 0.36
N ALA A 153 -2.75 12.83 -0.46
CA ALA A 153 -2.77 12.05 -1.69
C ALA A 153 -3.04 10.55 -1.44
N LEU A 154 -2.48 10.01 -0.35
CA LEU A 154 -2.65 8.59 0.02
C LEU A 154 -3.92 8.31 0.83
N ASN A 155 -4.43 9.28 1.59
CA ASN A 155 -5.50 9.06 2.56
C ASN A 155 -6.59 10.15 2.58
N GLY A 156 -6.55 11.11 1.67
CA GLY A 156 -7.60 12.16 1.57
C GLY A 156 -8.97 11.60 1.21
N ASP A 157 -9.01 10.36 0.72
CA ASP A 157 -10.25 9.62 0.46
C ASP A 157 -10.89 9.02 1.72
N LEU A 158 -10.30 9.20 2.89
CA LEU A 158 -10.77 8.59 4.14
C LEU A 158 -12.29 8.77 4.38
N PRO A 159 -12.91 9.97 4.14
CA PRO A 159 -14.35 10.13 4.31
C PRO A 159 -15.21 9.31 3.34
N SER A 160 -14.73 9.11 2.10
CA SER A 160 -15.45 8.38 1.04
C SER A 160 -14.98 6.93 0.85
N PHE A 161 -14.02 6.48 1.64
CA PHE A 161 -13.39 5.17 1.47
C PHE A 161 -14.39 4.00 1.57
N LEU A 162 -15.34 4.06 2.51
CA LEU A 162 -16.35 3.00 2.66
C LEU A 162 -17.20 2.85 1.40
N GLU A 163 -17.60 3.97 0.80
CA GLU A 163 -18.39 3.97 -0.44
C GLU A 163 -17.60 3.41 -1.62
N LYS A 164 -16.33 3.82 -1.73
CA LYS A 164 -15.43 3.33 -2.78
C LYS A 164 -15.15 1.83 -2.66
N MET A 165 -15.03 1.33 -1.44
CA MET A 165 -14.69 -0.08 -1.17
C MET A 165 -15.91 -1.00 -1.12
N ALA A 166 -17.14 -0.47 -1.07
CA ALA A 166 -18.35 -1.28 -0.95
C ALA A 166 -18.46 -2.42 -1.99
N PRO A 167 -18.13 -2.21 -3.29
CA PRO A 167 -18.15 -3.32 -4.26
C PRO A 167 -17.14 -4.42 -3.93
N SER A 168 -15.94 -4.06 -3.48
CA SER A 168 -14.89 -5.02 -3.12
C SER A 168 -15.20 -5.77 -1.82
N PHE A 169 -15.90 -5.13 -0.89
CA PHE A 169 -16.29 -5.76 0.38
C PHE A 169 -17.32 -6.87 0.18
N ALA A 170 -18.09 -6.86 -0.91
CA ALA A 170 -19.07 -7.90 -1.20
C ALA A 170 -18.45 -9.31 -1.34
N ASP A 171 -17.20 -9.37 -1.78
CA ASP A 171 -16.46 -10.62 -2.02
C ASP A 171 -15.46 -10.96 -0.89
N MET A 172 -15.43 -10.16 0.20
CA MET A 172 -14.49 -10.33 1.31
C MET A 172 -15.19 -10.91 2.55
N SER A 173 -14.42 -11.68 3.34
CA SER A 173 -14.88 -12.08 4.68
C SER A 173 -14.93 -10.87 5.62
N ASP A 174 -15.80 -10.94 6.64
CA ASP A 174 -15.93 -9.92 7.69
C ASP A 174 -14.59 -9.63 8.37
N GLU A 175 -13.79 -10.66 8.62
CA GLU A 175 -12.46 -10.53 9.20
C GLU A 175 -11.54 -9.70 8.29
N ASN A 176 -11.52 -9.98 7.00
CA ASN A 176 -10.68 -9.26 6.04
C ASN A 176 -11.13 -7.81 5.88
N ILE A 177 -12.43 -7.54 5.86
CA ILE A 177 -12.96 -6.17 5.86
C ILE A 177 -12.49 -5.42 7.10
N ALA A 178 -12.63 -6.03 8.29
CA ALA A 178 -12.21 -5.42 9.53
C ALA A 178 -10.69 -5.11 9.54
N LYS A 179 -9.86 -6.03 9.03
CA LYS A 179 -8.41 -5.81 8.85
C LYS A 179 -8.11 -4.63 7.90
N VAL A 180 -8.81 -4.54 6.78
CA VAL A 180 -8.64 -3.42 5.82
C VAL A 180 -8.98 -2.09 6.47
N LEU A 181 -10.13 -2.01 7.18
CA LEU A 181 -10.56 -0.80 7.87
C LEU A 181 -9.57 -0.38 8.96
N GLY A 182 -9.10 -1.33 9.77
CA GLY A 182 -8.11 -1.08 10.81
C GLY A 182 -6.78 -0.57 10.25
N LYS A 183 -6.24 -1.24 9.21
CA LYS A 183 -5.01 -0.80 8.53
C LYS A 183 -5.14 0.60 7.94
N LYS A 184 -6.26 0.90 7.29
CA LYS A 184 -6.51 2.22 6.69
C LYS A 184 -6.51 3.32 7.74
N LEU A 185 -7.20 3.12 8.88
CA LEU A 185 -7.27 4.07 9.98
C LEU A 185 -5.90 4.33 10.61
N VAL A 186 -5.16 3.27 10.95
CA VAL A 186 -3.84 3.40 11.59
C VAL A 186 -2.85 4.12 10.67
N ARG A 187 -2.81 3.76 9.39
CA ARG A 187 -1.93 4.42 8.42
C ARG A 187 -2.30 5.87 8.19
N ALA A 188 -3.60 6.17 8.02
CA ALA A 188 -4.05 7.54 7.83
C ALA A 188 -3.70 8.43 9.03
N ALA A 189 -4.00 7.98 10.26
CA ALA A 189 -3.67 8.72 11.46
C ALA A 189 -2.16 9.02 11.56
N TYR A 190 -1.32 8.04 11.25
CA TYR A 190 0.12 8.24 11.25
C TYR A 190 0.57 9.19 10.14
N TYR A 191 0.14 9.00 8.89
CA TYR A 191 0.62 9.81 7.78
C TYR A 191 0.25 11.29 7.93
N PHE A 192 -0.90 11.62 8.51
CA PHE A 192 -1.29 13.01 8.78
C PHE A 192 -0.39 13.71 9.82
N VAL A 193 0.39 12.97 10.58
CA VAL A 193 1.32 13.53 11.58
C VAL A 193 2.79 13.24 11.29
N ALA A 194 3.10 12.46 10.26
CA ALA A 194 4.46 12.02 9.93
C ALA A 194 5.42 13.18 9.67
N GLU A 195 4.95 14.26 9.02
CA GLU A 195 5.72 15.49 8.82
C GLU A 195 6.11 16.14 10.16
N LYS A 196 5.16 16.28 11.08
CA LYS A 196 5.40 16.86 12.42
C LYS A 196 6.30 15.96 13.27
N ASP A 197 6.14 14.64 13.15
CA ASP A 197 6.98 13.67 13.85
C ASP A 197 8.41 13.63 13.26
N GLY A 198 8.58 14.02 12.01
CA GLY A 198 9.85 13.91 11.31
C GLY A 198 10.27 12.45 11.11
N SER A 199 9.33 11.61 10.66
CA SER A 199 9.56 10.19 10.40
C SER A 199 8.76 9.68 9.20
N TRP A 200 9.17 8.50 8.70
CA TRP A 200 8.38 7.77 7.70
C TRP A 200 8.45 6.27 7.96
N TYR A 201 7.44 5.74 8.64
CA TYR A 201 7.36 4.33 8.97
C TYR A 201 6.40 3.59 8.04
N THR A 202 6.78 2.38 7.65
CA THR A 202 5.95 1.44 6.89
C THR A 202 5.38 0.33 7.76
N ASP A 203 6.02 0.08 8.92
CA ASP A 203 5.56 -0.89 9.91
C ASP A 203 4.39 -0.34 10.73
N LEU A 204 3.33 -1.14 10.85
CA LEU A 204 2.08 -0.71 11.47
C LEU A 204 2.21 -0.47 12.98
N SER A 205 3.11 -1.18 13.65
CA SER A 205 3.38 -1.01 15.08
C SER A 205 4.07 0.32 15.39
N GLN A 206 4.95 0.77 14.50
CA GLN A 206 5.57 2.08 14.59
C GLN A 206 4.57 3.19 14.26
N CYS A 207 3.73 2.98 13.23
CA CYS A 207 2.67 3.92 12.86
C CYS A 207 1.72 4.18 14.02
N ILE A 208 1.21 3.12 14.67
CA ILE A 208 0.26 3.28 15.79
C ILE A 208 0.91 3.92 17.01
N ARG A 209 2.17 3.60 17.29
CA ARG A 209 2.91 4.23 18.40
C ARG A 209 2.96 5.74 18.24
N VAL A 210 3.37 6.23 17.06
CA VAL A 210 3.43 7.66 16.78
C VAL A 210 2.03 8.28 16.78
N ALA A 211 1.06 7.67 16.07
CA ALA A 211 -0.30 8.21 16.00
C ALA A 211 -0.91 8.45 17.40
N LYS A 212 -0.71 7.55 18.35
CA LYS A 212 -1.19 7.69 19.73
C LYS A 212 -0.59 8.87 20.50
N GLU A 213 0.62 9.32 20.12
CA GLU A 213 1.26 10.49 20.74
C GLU A 213 0.60 11.79 20.26
N TYR A 214 0.20 11.84 18.98
CA TYR A 214 -0.39 13.04 18.38
C TYR A 214 -1.91 13.12 18.51
N TYR A 215 -2.60 11.98 18.78
CA TYR A 215 -4.05 11.90 18.98
C TYR A 215 -4.39 11.34 20.37
N PRO A 216 -4.08 12.07 21.47
CA PRO A 216 -4.27 11.55 22.82
C PRO A 216 -5.74 11.24 23.16
N ASN A 217 -6.69 12.00 22.59
CA ASN A 217 -8.12 11.80 22.81
C ASN A 217 -8.70 10.62 22.01
N GLN A 218 -8.00 10.15 20.97
CA GLN A 218 -8.39 8.99 20.14
C GLN A 218 -7.55 7.75 20.44
N ARG A 219 -6.78 7.73 21.54
CA ARG A 219 -5.82 6.67 21.84
C ARG A 219 -6.47 5.29 21.89
N ASP A 220 -7.63 5.17 22.53
CA ASP A 220 -8.35 3.90 22.67
C ASP A 220 -8.93 3.44 21.31
N ASP A 221 -9.47 4.37 20.52
CA ASP A 221 -9.97 4.09 19.17
C ASP A 221 -8.85 3.67 18.23
N LEU A 222 -7.69 4.30 18.32
CA LEU A 222 -6.50 3.90 17.56
C LEU A 222 -6.00 2.51 17.96
N GLU A 223 -6.03 2.18 19.27
CA GLU A 223 -5.72 0.82 19.71
C GLU A 223 -6.70 -0.20 19.14
N LEU A 224 -8.01 0.08 19.19
CA LEU A 224 -9.01 -0.79 18.56
C LEU A 224 -8.77 -0.96 17.05
N ALA A 225 -8.45 0.13 16.33
CA ALA A 225 -8.11 0.07 14.92
C ALA A 225 -6.90 -0.84 14.66
N TYR A 226 -5.89 -0.77 15.52
CA TYR A 226 -4.71 -1.63 15.43
C TYR A 226 -5.06 -3.10 15.70
N GLN A 227 -5.92 -3.40 16.69
CA GLN A 227 -6.37 -4.77 16.98
C GLN A 227 -7.16 -5.36 15.78
N PHE A 228 -8.02 -4.57 15.12
CA PHE A 228 -8.65 -4.98 13.87
C PHE A 228 -7.62 -5.24 12.76
N ALA A 229 -6.65 -4.33 12.60
CA ALA A 229 -5.60 -4.47 11.60
C ALA A 229 -4.76 -5.74 11.76
N GLN A 230 -4.57 -6.21 13.00
CA GLN A 230 -3.86 -7.45 13.33
C GLN A 230 -4.75 -8.70 13.21
N GLY A 231 -6.08 -8.54 13.06
CA GLY A 231 -7.02 -9.65 13.05
C GLY A 231 -7.37 -10.21 14.43
N ASN A 232 -6.99 -9.50 15.49
CA ASN A 232 -7.33 -9.89 16.86
C ASN A 232 -8.81 -9.63 17.19
N LEU A 233 -9.46 -8.74 16.44
CA LEU A 233 -10.88 -8.44 16.53
C LEU A 233 -11.52 -8.61 15.14
N THR A 234 -12.72 -9.23 15.10
CA THR A 234 -13.38 -9.61 13.86
C THR A 234 -14.80 -9.07 13.71
N SER A 235 -15.32 -8.33 14.70
CA SER A 235 -16.67 -7.75 14.66
C SER A 235 -16.76 -6.66 13.60
N ILE A 236 -17.35 -6.98 12.46
CA ILE A 236 -17.49 -6.07 11.33
C ILE A 236 -18.32 -4.81 11.68
N SER A 237 -19.40 -4.97 12.46
CA SER A 237 -20.24 -3.83 12.90
C SER A 237 -19.43 -2.83 13.74
N ASN A 238 -18.60 -3.35 14.64
CA ASN A 238 -17.71 -2.51 15.45
C ASN A 238 -16.61 -1.86 14.60
N ALA A 239 -16.07 -2.56 13.60
CA ALA A 239 -15.09 -2.01 12.69
C ALA A 239 -15.66 -0.85 11.86
N PHE A 240 -16.88 -0.97 11.32
CA PHE A 240 -17.56 0.11 10.63
C PHE A 240 -17.90 1.30 11.53
N ALA A 241 -18.38 1.03 12.75
CA ALA A 241 -18.69 2.09 13.72
C ALA A 241 -17.42 2.87 14.12
N LEU A 242 -16.33 2.14 14.39
CA LEU A 242 -15.02 2.73 14.65
C LEU A 242 -14.54 3.55 13.48
N TYR A 243 -14.64 3.01 12.26
CA TYR A 243 -14.20 3.71 11.07
C TYR A 243 -14.89 5.06 10.91
N ARG A 244 -16.23 5.10 11.00
CA ARG A 244 -17.00 6.34 10.82
C ARG A 244 -16.62 7.43 11.82
N ARG A 245 -16.42 7.10 13.11
CA ARG A 245 -16.08 8.12 14.11
C ARG A 245 -14.60 8.51 14.08
N LEU A 246 -13.68 7.53 13.94
CA LEU A 246 -12.25 7.82 13.97
C LEU A 246 -11.78 8.53 12.70
N SER A 247 -12.30 8.16 11.52
CA SER A 247 -11.96 8.83 10.26
C SER A 247 -12.25 10.33 10.28
N GLN A 248 -13.35 10.74 10.91
CA GLN A 248 -13.68 12.15 11.09
C GLN A 248 -12.74 12.86 12.08
N ALA A 249 -12.39 12.16 13.17
CA ALA A 249 -11.58 12.73 14.25
C ALA A 249 -10.09 12.94 13.88
N ILE A 250 -9.56 12.13 12.94
CA ILE A 250 -8.14 12.21 12.53
C ILE A 250 -7.91 13.03 11.26
N MET A 251 -8.96 13.41 10.52
CA MET A 251 -8.79 14.27 9.35
C MET A 251 -8.17 15.61 9.75
N PRO A 252 -7.15 16.09 9.02
CA PRO A 252 -6.58 17.41 9.24
C PRO A 252 -7.66 18.47 9.08
N CYS A 253 -7.71 19.45 9.99
CA CYS A 253 -8.52 20.66 9.79
C CYS A 253 -8.02 21.38 8.54
N GLN A 254 -8.96 21.64 7.62
CA GLN A 254 -8.68 22.45 6.41
C GLN A 254 -8.41 23.90 6.77
#